data_a649ec3b5fcdcc8b1e7acbfb6111078f
#
_entry.id   a649ec3b5fcdcc8b1e7acbfb6111078f
#
_cell.length_a   1.000
_cell.length_b   1.000
_cell.length_c   1.000
_cell.angle_alpha   90.00
_cell.angle_beta   90.00
_cell.angle_gamma   90.00
#
_symmetry.space_group_name_H-M   'P 1'
#
loop_
_entity.id
_entity.type
_entity.pdbx_description
1 polymer ?
#
loop_
_entity_poly.entity_id
_entity_poly.type
_entity_poly.pdbx_seq_one_letter_code
_entity_poly.pdbx_strand_id
1 'polypeptide(L)'
;MQRLAEAAGKILGRENYDMYQPEILIIPSNQRDNPHGKEDNACAMENIFLAAHSLGIGSVWINQLQGICDEPSIREILNDFGIPADHIVYGMAALGYADDVKAEKKRIGKVV
;
A
#
# COMPACT_ATOMS: atom_id res chain seq x y z
N MET A 1 9.55 7.69 1.53
CA MET A 1 8.76 7.08 0.42
C MET A 1 9.62 6.75 -0.79
N GLN A 2 10.41 7.68 -1.28
CA GLN A 2 11.28 7.42 -2.44
C GLN A 2 12.32 6.32 -2.15
N ARG A 3 12.92 6.34 -0.97
CA ARG A 3 13.85 5.28 -0.55
C ARG A 3 13.20 3.90 -0.58
N LEU A 4 11.96 3.82 -0.12
CA LEU A 4 11.22 2.55 -0.10
C LEU A 4 10.93 2.07 -1.52
N ALA A 5 10.52 2.98 -2.40
CA ALA A 5 10.26 2.63 -3.80
C ALA A 5 11.53 2.15 -4.51
N GLU A 6 12.64 2.82 -4.29
CA GLU A 6 13.93 2.42 -4.88
C GLU A 6 14.38 1.05 -4.38
N ALA A 7 14.29 0.82 -3.08
CA ALA A 7 14.69 -0.47 -2.50
C ALA A 7 13.79 -1.60 -3.00
N ALA A 8 12.48 -1.39 -3.04
CA ALA A 8 11.55 -2.38 -3.56
C ALA A 8 11.79 -2.65 -5.05
N GLY A 9 12.04 -1.60 -5.82
CA GLY A 9 12.34 -1.74 -7.24
C GLY A 9 13.57 -2.60 -7.51
N LYS A 10 14.63 -2.43 -6.71
CA LYS A 10 15.84 -3.26 -6.84
C LYS A 10 15.56 -4.73 -6.58
N ILE A 11 14.81 -5.03 -5.53
CA ILE A 11 14.47 -6.42 -5.18
C ILE A 11 13.59 -7.05 -6.24
N LEU A 12 12.62 -6.29 -6.77
CA LEU A 12 11.67 -6.78 -7.76
C LEU A 12 12.20 -6.73 -9.19
N GLY A 13 13.40 -6.17 -9.41
CA GLY A 13 13.99 -6.04 -10.74
C GLY A 13 13.29 -5.03 -11.63
N ARG A 14 12.68 -4.01 -11.05
CA ARG A 14 11.98 -2.95 -11.80
C ARG A 14 12.80 -1.68 -11.80
N GLU A 15 13.08 -1.14 -12.98
CA GLU A 15 13.76 0.14 -13.12
C GLU A 15 12.76 1.28 -12.90
N ASN A 16 13.22 2.35 -12.28
CA ASN A 16 12.42 3.57 -12.06
C ASN A 16 11.09 3.32 -11.35
N TYR A 17 11.04 2.30 -10.49
CA TYR A 17 9.84 2.00 -9.73
C TYR A 17 9.61 3.08 -8.67
N ASP A 18 8.43 3.68 -8.67
CA ASP A 18 8.10 4.84 -7.83
C ASP A 18 6.85 4.67 -6.97
N MET A 19 6.26 3.47 -6.94
CA MET A 19 5.02 3.19 -6.21
C MET A 19 3.87 4.12 -6.62
N TYR A 20 3.81 4.51 -7.91
CA TYR A 20 2.80 5.41 -8.47
C TYR A 20 2.92 6.86 -7.97
N GLN A 21 4.04 7.24 -7.37
CA GLN A 21 4.34 8.59 -6.86
C GLN A 21 3.21 9.18 -6.01
N PRO A 22 2.76 8.49 -4.95
CA PRO A 22 1.66 9.00 -4.16
C PRO A 22 2.08 10.21 -3.34
N GLU A 23 1.14 11.09 -3.05
CA GLU A 23 1.36 12.19 -2.11
C GLU A 23 1.45 11.67 -0.69
N ILE A 24 0.67 10.64 -0.36
CA ILE A 24 0.63 10.00 0.95
C ILE A 24 0.65 8.48 0.76
N LEU A 25 1.43 7.81 1.59
CA LEU A 25 1.46 6.36 1.65
C LEU A 25 1.07 5.93 3.06
N ILE A 26 0.00 5.15 3.17
CA ILE A 26 -0.41 4.57 4.44
C ILE A 26 0.03 3.11 4.47
N ILE A 27 0.80 2.76 5.50
CA ILE A 27 1.40 1.44 5.63
C ILE A 27 0.83 0.75 6.87
N PRO A 28 -0.28 0.02 6.75
CA PRO A 28 -0.76 -0.79 7.86
C PRO A 28 0.22 -1.93 8.12
N SER A 29 0.43 -2.27 9.36
CA SER A 29 1.28 -3.40 9.71
C SER A 29 0.60 -4.26 10.77
N ASN A 30 0.97 -5.52 10.83
CA ASN A 30 0.41 -6.49 11.76
C ASN A 30 1.53 -7.29 12.42
N GLN A 31 1.29 -7.72 13.65
CA GLN A 31 2.22 -8.62 14.32
C GLN A 31 2.42 -9.88 13.46
N ARG A 32 3.66 -10.32 13.39
CA ARG A 32 4.06 -11.45 12.54
C ARG A 32 3.31 -12.75 12.88
N ASP A 33 3.01 -12.94 14.15
CA ASP A 33 2.34 -14.15 14.63
C ASP A 33 0.82 -14.07 14.61
N ASN A 34 0.25 -12.98 14.10
CA ASN A 34 -1.21 -12.85 13.98
C ASN A 34 -1.70 -13.74 12.83
N PRO A 35 -2.49 -14.81 13.12
CA PRO A 35 -2.97 -15.71 12.08
C PRO A 35 -3.95 -15.06 11.09
N HIS A 36 -4.50 -13.91 11.45
CA HIS A 36 -5.46 -13.18 10.62
C HIS A 36 -4.86 -11.86 10.07
N GLY A 37 -3.54 -11.77 10.02
CA GLY A 37 -2.89 -10.53 9.61
C GLY A 37 -3.29 -10.05 8.22
N LYS A 38 -3.40 -10.95 7.25
CA LYS A 38 -3.83 -10.60 5.90
C LYS A 38 -5.26 -10.08 5.86
N GLU A 39 -6.15 -10.74 6.56
CA GLU A 39 -7.56 -10.36 6.63
C GLU A 39 -7.71 -9.02 7.34
N ASP A 40 -6.99 -8.83 8.43
CA ASP A 40 -7.01 -7.55 9.16
C ASP A 40 -6.48 -6.42 8.28
N ASN A 41 -5.42 -6.67 7.51
CA ASN A 41 -4.89 -5.70 6.56
C ASN A 41 -5.94 -5.36 5.50
N ALA A 42 -6.60 -6.37 4.94
CA ALA A 42 -7.60 -6.15 3.90
C ALA A 42 -8.78 -5.31 4.41
N CYS A 43 -9.24 -5.58 5.63
CA CYS A 43 -10.32 -4.79 6.23
C CYS A 43 -9.90 -3.34 6.46
N ALA A 44 -8.68 -3.13 6.96
CA ALA A 44 -8.16 -1.78 7.15
C ALA A 44 -8.02 -1.05 5.82
N MET A 45 -7.53 -1.73 4.78
CA MET A 45 -7.38 -1.15 3.45
C MET A 45 -8.72 -0.71 2.87
N GLU A 46 -9.76 -1.53 3.00
CA GLU A 46 -11.09 -1.19 2.50
C GLU A 46 -11.61 0.07 3.20
N ASN A 47 -11.45 0.17 4.51
CA ASN A 47 -11.85 1.36 5.25
C ASN A 47 -11.08 2.61 4.80
N ILE A 48 -9.78 2.46 4.52
CA ILE A 48 -8.96 3.56 4.00
C ILE A 48 -9.49 4.01 2.64
N PHE A 49 -9.80 3.08 1.74
CA PHE A 49 -10.31 3.40 0.41
C PHE A 49 -11.66 4.11 0.49
N LEU A 50 -12.56 3.64 1.34
CA LEU A 50 -13.88 4.26 1.50
C LEU A 50 -13.76 5.67 2.07
N ALA A 51 -12.92 5.86 3.08
CA ALA A 51 -12.67 7.18 3.65
C ALA A 51 -12.08 8.12 2.62
N ALA A 52 -11.08 7.67 1.87
CA ALA A 52 -10.46 8.47 0.81
C ALA A 52 -11.48 8.88 -0.23
N HIS A 53 -12.31 7.95 -0.68
CA HIS A 53 -13.35 8.25 -1.67
C HIS A 53 -14.32 9.31 -1.15
N SER A 54 -14.73 9.21 0.12
CA SER A 54 -15.64 10.20 0.71
C SER A 54 -15.05 11.59 0.79
N LEU A 55 -13.72 11.71 0.78
CA LEU A 55 -12.99 12.97 0.82
C LEU A 55 -12.55 13.44 -0.57
N GLY A 56 -12.94 12.74 -1.63
CA GLY A 56 -12.52 13.08 -2.97
C GLY A 56 -11.06 12.75 -3.28
N ILE A 57 -10.48 11.83 -2.53
CA ILE A 57 -9.07 11.44 -2.67
C ILE A 57 -8.99 10.11 -3.43
N GLY A 58 -8.14 10.07 -4.45
CA GLY A 58 -7.84 8.83 -5.17
C GLY A 58 -6.97 7.90 -4.33
N SER A 59 -7.16 6.60 -4.51
CA SER A 59 -6.39 5.61 -3.77
C SER A 59 -6.10 4.39 -4.64
N VAL A 60 -4.99 3.72 -4.33
CA VAL A 60 -4.62 2.48 -5.00
C VAL A 60 -3.94 1.55 -4.01
N TRP A 61 -4.18 0.26 -4.18
CA TRP A 61 -3.56 -0.80 -3.38
C TRP A 61 -2.16 -1.07 -3.93
N ILE A 62 -1.15 -1.00 -3.06
CA ILE A 62 0.22 -1.38 -3.39
C ILE A 62 0.57 -2.66 -2.63
N ASN A 63 0.91 -3.70 -3.35
CA ASN A 63 1.17 -5.03 -2.78
C ASN A 63 2.65 -5.43 -2.87
N GLN A 64 3.52 -4.54 -3.31
CA GLN A 64 4.90 -4.88 -3.65
C GLN A 64 5.78 -5.25 -2.47
N LEU A 65 5.40 -4.87 -1.25
CA LEU A 65 6.15 -5.27 -0.06
C LEU A 65 5.73 -6.63 0.50
N GLN A 66 4.65 -7.21 0.02
CA GLN A 66 4.23 -8.52 0.48
C GLN A 66 5.29 -9.56 0.12
N GLY A 67 5.81 -10.25 1.15
CA GLY A 67 6.83 -11.26 0.97
C GLY A 67 8.26 -10.75 0.94
N ILE A 68 8.49 -9.43 0.87
CA ILE A 68 9.84 -8.87 0.83
C ILE A 68 10.12 -7.90 1.97
N CYS A 69 9.20 -7.70 2.89
CA CYS A 69 9.37 -6.70 3.95
C CYS A 69 10.52 -7.02 4.91
N ASP A 70 10.99 -8.26 4.96
CA ASP A 70 12.13 -8.66 5.78
C ASP A 70 13.47 -8.57 5.05
N GLU A 71 13.49 -8.25 3.76
CA GLU A 71 14.75 -7.96 3.08
C GLU A 71 15.46 -6.82 3.80
N PRO A 72 16.78 -6.94 4.07
CA PRO A 72 17.48 -5.96 4.90
C PRO A 72 17.30 -4.52 4.47
N SER A 73 17.34 -4.24 3.17
CA SER A 73 17.17 -2.88 2.65
C SER A 73 15.77 -2.32 2.89
N ILE A 74 14.76 -3.17 2.88
CA ILE A 74 13.38 -2.78 3.15
C ILE A 74 13.17 -2.64 4.67
N ARG A 75 13.62 -3.63 5.43
CA ARG A 75 13.42 -3.62 6.89
C ARG A 75 14.07 -2.43 7.55
N GLU A 76 15.25 -2.01 7.09
CA GLU A 76 15.91 -0.83 7.60
C GLU A 76 15.03 0.42 7.44
N ILE A 77 14.41 0.58 6.27
CA ILE A 77 13.54 1.72 5.99
C ILE A 77 12.27 1.66 6.84
N LEU A 78 11.68 0.47 6.97
CA LEU A 78 10.49 0.30 7.80
C LEU A 78 10.78 0.61 9.27
N ASN A 79 11.96 0.23 9.76
CA ASN A 79 12.39 0.56 11.12
C ASN A 79 12.51 2.07 11.29
N ASP A 80 13.06 2.77 10.29
CA ASP A 80 13.17 4.24 10.31
C ASP A 80 11.80 4.91 10.34
N PHE A 81 10.78 4.29 9.75
CA PHE A 81 9.40 4.78 9.80
C PHE A 81 8.71 4.49 11.13
N GLY A 82 9.34 3.71 12.01
CA GLY A 82 8.77 3.37 13.30
C GLY A 82 7.92 2.10 13.29
N ILE A 83 7.98 1.31 12.22
CA ILE A 83 7.26 0.04 12.15
C ILE A 83 8.05 -1.01 12.93
N PRO A 84 7.45 -1.66 13.96
CA PRO A 84 8.17 -2.63 14.77
C PRO A 84 8.74 -3.79 13.96
N ALA A 85 9.89 -4.30 14.39
CA ALA A 85 10.58 -5.39 13.70
C ALA A 85 9.77 -6.70 13.67
N ASP A 86 8.87 -6.88 14.63
CA ASP A 86 7.98 -8.04 14.70
C ASP A 86 6.69 -7.87 13.92
N HIS A 87 6.55 -6.77 13.17
CA HIS A 87 5.41 -6.54 12.29
C HIS A 87 5.73 -6.88 10.84
N ILE A 88 4.70 -7.31 10.12
CA ILE A 88 4.73 -7.58 8.68
C ILE A 88 3.84 -6.57 7.98
N VAL A 89 4.26 -6.15 6.80
CA VAL A 89 3.47 -5.32 5.89
C VAL A 89 2.92 -6.20 4.77
N TYR A 90 1.60 -6.15 4.58
CA TYR A 90 0.95 -6.82 3.44
C TYR A 90 0.66 -5.79 2.35
N GLY A 91 -0.52 -5.19 2.36
CA GLY A 91 -0.88 -4.15 1.41
C GLY A 91 -0.66 -2.76 1.99
N MET A 92 -0.44 -1.81 1.11
CA MET A 92 -0.30 -0.39 1.45
C MET A 92 -1.26 0.42 0.61
N ALA A 93 -1.68 1.58 1.10
CA ALA A 93 -2.55 2.48 0.35
C ALA A 93 -1.76 3.70 -0.10
N ALA A 94 -1.70 3.92 -1.42
CA ALA A 94 -1.17 5.15 -2.00
C ALA A 94 -2.33 6.10 -2.25
N LEU A 95 -2.24 7.31 -1.73
CA LEU A 95 -3.32 8.31 -1.80
C LEU A 95 -2.83 9.55 -2.51
N GLY A 96 -3.74 10.18 -3.26
CA GLY A 96 -3.46 11.45 -3.93
C GLY A 96 -4.70 11.99 -4.61
N TYR A 97 -4.65 13.24 -5.02
CA TYR A 97 -5.72 13.83 -5.79
C TYR A 97 -5.53 13.49 -7.27
N ALA A 98 -6.63 13.16 -7.95
CA ALA A 98 -6.59 12.91 -9.37
C ALA A 98 -6.39 14.23 -10.13
N ASP A 99 -5.45 14.24 -11.09
CA ASP A 99 -5.21 15.43 -11.91
C ASP A 99 -6.29 15.65 -12.95
N ASP A 100 -6.95 14.58 -13.38
CA ASP A 100 -7.94 14.62 -14.45
C ASP A 100 -9.28 14.07 -13.98
N VAL A 101 -10.35 14.65 -14.53
CA VAL A 101 -11.70 14.10 -14.38
C VAL A 101 -11.78 12.85 -15.26
N LYS A 102 -11.88 11.70 -14.62
CA LYS A 102 -12.04 10.44 -15.35
C LYS A 102 -13.50 10.20 -15.69
N ALA A 103 -13.72 9.69 -16.89
CA ALA A 103 -15.05 9.24 -17.28
C ALA A 103 -15.49 8.12 -16.33
N GLU A 104 -16.75 8.17 -15.91
CA GLU A 104 -17.30 7.11 -15.08
C GLU A 104 -17.32 5.80 -15.83
N LYS A 105 -16.82 4.75 -15.19
CA LYS A 105 -16.95 3.40 -15.73
C LYS A 105 -18.36 2.91 -15.46
N LYS A 106 -19.06 2.55 -16.52
CA LYS A 106 -20.38 1.95 -16.39
C LYS A 106 -20.23 0.54 -15.80
N ARG A 107 -20.95 0.29 -14.72
CA ARG A 107 -21.01 -1.05 -14.16
C ARG A 107 -21.85 -1.94 -15.05
N ILE A 108 -21.30 -3.08 -15.42
CA ILE A 108 -21.98 -4.06 -16.28
C ILE A 108 -22.42 -5.32 -15.53
N GLY A 109 -22.12 -5.39 -14.22
CA GLY A 109 -22.54 -6.50 -13.38
C GLY A 109 -23.88 -6.23 -12.72
N LYS A 110 -24.61 -7.29 -12.43
CA LYS A 110 -25.85 -7.22 -11.66
C LYS A 110 -25.60 -7.63 -10.21
N VAL A 111 -26.23 -6.89 -9.30
CA VAL A 111 -26.26 -7.30 -7.89
C VAL A 111 -27.48 -8.19 -7.72
N VAL A 112 -27.25 -9.38 -7.20
CA VAL A 112 -28.32 -10.36 -7.00
C VAL A 112 -28.70 -10.43 -5.53
#